data_d624ce97b7fbfb5d339e9a7f0d2d53b4
#
_entry.id   d624ce97b7fbfb5d339e9a7f0d2d53b4
#
_cell.length_a   1.000
_cell.length_b   1.000
_cell.length_c   1.000
_cell.angle_alpha   90.00
_cell.angle_beta   90.00
_cell.angle_gamma   90.00
#
_symmetry.space_group_name_H-M   'P 1'
#
loop_
_entity.id
_entity.type
_entity.pdbx_description
1 polymer ?
#
loop_
_entity_poly.entity_id
_entity_poly.type
_entity_poly.pdbx_seq_one_letter_code
_entity_poly.pdbx_strand_id
1 'polypeptide(L)'
;MAKIVEVHPGIYEIFLPLPMRPTIINVYLIDCHGAWTLVDTGMNSPESIKALEEALAEVSIKIEDLDAIVATHHHIDHFGASGEIRRRSHAVTHIHRLEAERAGRMIEFGKMAPHDRPESRAFFARHGFPIEQFSPTGMRPAWMGTSMYGPVTQPDKYIDDHDVIKIGDRELEVIWTPGHSPGHNVIYLRKEKVMIVGDHLLPKITPHVGIYPDAAGTNPLGDFIASQLKVQKFDVELVLPAHGGVYHDHRHRANQLIEHHRYREAEMLDLTRRSPQTAFEIASQVFGGEERPIFHVMAATFETLAHLELACFEGRARRSERGEQTVFQAL
;
A
#
# COMPACT_ATOMS: atom_id res chain seq x y z
N MET A 1 -16.00 -15.84 -11.41
CA MET A 1 -15.31 -17.09 -11.10
C MET A 1 -14.04 -16.71 -10.38
N ALA A 2 -13.86 -17.18 -9.17
CA ALA A 2 -12.57 -17.13 -8.50
C ALA A 2 -11.59 -17.88 -9.43
N LYS A 3 -10.41 -17.32 -9.59
CA LYS A 3 -9.34 -18.00 -10.30
C LYS A 3 -8.21 -18.22 -9.30
N ILE A 4 -7.73 -19.42 -9.26
CA ILE A 4 -6.47 -19.78 -8.65
C ILE A 4 -5.56 -20.34 -9.73
N VAL A 5 -4.29 -19.93 -9.74
CA VAL A 5 -3.31 -20.38 -10.72
C VAL A 5 -2.03 -20.73 -9.99
N GLU A 6 -1.52 -21.93 -10.19
CA GLU A 6 -0.18 -22.29 -9.72
C GLU A 6 0.85 -21.56 -10.58
N VAL A 7 1.55 -20.58 -9.97
CA VAL A 7 2.53 -19.72 -10.65
C VAL A 7 3.97 -20.21 -10.45
N HIS A 8 4.18 -21.03 -9.43
CA HIS A 8 5.43 -21.75 -9.14
C HIS A 8 5.06 -23.00 -8.33
N PRO A 9 5.81 -24.10 -8.36
CA PRO A 9 5.46 -25.31 -7.62
C PRO A 9 5.12 -25.05 -6.15
N GLY A 10 3.86 -25.29 -5.77
CA GLY A 10 3.29 -25.03 -4.45
C GLY A 10 3.07 -23.56 -4.11
N ILE A 11 3.09 -22.65 -5.08
CA ILE A 11 2.74 -21.23 -4.89
C ILE A 11 1.62 -20.88 -5.87
N TYR A 12 0.50 -20.43 -5.32
CA TYR A 12 -0.72 -20.17 -6.06
C TYR A 12 -1.10 -18.69 -5.97
N GLU A 13 -1.42 -18.07 -7.11
CA GLU A 13 -2.00 -16.74 -7.22
C GLU A 13 -3.53 -16.86 -7.17
N ILE A 14 -4.17 -16.15 -6.26
CA ILE A 14 -5.63 -16.10 -6.09
C ILE A 14 -6.11 -14.69 -6.40
N PHE A 15 -7.13 -14.58 -7.28
CA PHE A 15 -7.68 -13.30 -7.72
C PHE A 15 -8.94 -12.97 -6.94
N LEU A 16 -8.88 -11.95 -6.08
CA LEU A 16 -10.02 -11.52 -5.25
C LEU A 16 -10.63 -10.21 -5.78
N PRO A 17 -11.97 -10.10 -5.82
CA PRO A 17 -12.64 -8.91 -6.33
C PRO A 17 -12.52 -7.72 -5.38
N LEU A 18 -12.38 -6.52 -5.96
CA LEU A 18 -12.44 -5.24 -5.28
C LEU A 18 -13.58 -4.37 -5.82
N PRO A 19 -14.28 -3.59 -4.96
CA PRO A 19 -15.35 -2.69 -5.38
C PRO A 19 -14.84 -1.38 -6.00
N MET A 20 -13.52 -1.26 -6.20
CA MET A 20 -12.83 -0.08 -6.71
C MET A 20 -11.80 -0.47 -7.77
N ARG A 21 -11.18 0.52 -8.38
CA ARG A 21 -10.02 0.28 -9.28
C ARG A 21 -8.70 0.34 -8.48
N PRO A 22 -7.79 -0.62 -8.71
CA PRO A 22 -7.95 -1.83 -9.54
C PRO A 22 -9.06 -2.74 -9.01
N THR A 23 -9.77 -3.44 -9.90
CA THR A 23 -10.95 -4.26 -9.55
C THR A 23 -10.61 -5.64 -9.00
N ILE A 24 -9.32 -5.96 -8.93
CA ILE A 24 -8.79 -7.25 -8.47
C ILE A 24 -7.54 -6.99 -7.65
N ILE A 25 -7.42 -7.72 -6.56
CA ILE A 25 -6.17 -7.92 -5.83
C ILE A 25 -5.74 -9.38 -5.95
N ASN A 26 -4.45 -9.61 -6.08
CA ASN A 26 -3.83 -10.92 -6.03
C ASN A 26 -3.34 -11.17 -4.60
N VAL A 27 -3.76 -12.28 -4.03
CA VAL A 27 -3.20 -12.82 -2.79
C VAL A 27 -2.53 -14.15 -3.10
N TYR A 28 -1.58 -14.58 -2.28
CA TYR A 28 -0.77 -15.76 -2.61
C TYR A 28 -0.90 -16.83 -1.55
N LEU A 29 -1.29 -18.04 -1.99
CA LEU A 29 -1.33 -19.22 -1.15
C LEU A 29 -0.06 -20.04 -1.36
N ILE A 30 0.57 -20.44 -0.28
CA ILE A 30 1.83 -21.20 -0.30
C ILE A 30 1.62 -22.53 0.40
N ASP A 31 1.82 -23.63 -0.32
CA ASP A 31 1.96 -24.98 0.25
C ASP A 31 3.34 -25.12 0.87
N CYS A 32 3.37 -25.27 2.17
CA CYS A 32 4.57 -25.46 2.97
C CYS A 32 4.74 -26.94 3.39
N HIS A 33 4.29 -27.89 2.57
CA HIS A 33 4.38 -29.35 2.77
C HIS A 33 3.83 -29.80 4.14
N GLY A 34 2.54 -29.56 4.33
CA GLY A 34 1.79 -29.93 5.55
C GLY A 34 1.32 -28.74 6.37
N ALA A 35 1.57 -27.52 5.89
CA ALA A 35 1.01 -26.28 6.44
C ALA A 35 0.72 -25.30 5.31
N TRP A 36 -0.31 -24.48 5.45
CA TRP A 36 -0.73 -23.52 4.44
C TRP A 36 -0.55 -22.08 4.91
N THR A 37 0.11 -21.29 4.09
CA THR A 37 0.33 -19.87 4.36
C THR A 37 -0.38 -19.00 3.33
N LEU A 38 -1.12 -18.01 3.79
CA LEU A 38 -1.71 -17.00 2.93
C LEU A 38 -0.93 -15.68 3.07
N VAL A 39 -0.40 -15.17 1.96
CA VAL A 39 0.23 -13.84 1.90
C VAL A 39 -0.79 -12.85 1.37
N ASP A 40 -1.14 -11.86 2.21
CA ASP A 40 -2.28 -10.96 2.10
C ASP A 40 -3.64 -11.69 2.14
N THR A 41 -4.74 -10.96 2.34
CA THR A 41 -6.02 -11.57 2.68
C THR A 41 -7.20 -11.08 1.83
N GLY A 42 -7.00 -10.02 1.06
CA GLY A 42 -8.11 -9.34 0.40
C GLY A 42 -8.95 -8.47 1.36
N MET A 43 -9.99 -7.88 0.82
CA MET A 43 -10.96 -7.10 1.57
C MET A 43 -11.90 -7.98 2.40
N ASN A 44 -12.34 -7.45 3.55
CA ASN A 44 -13.42 -8.06 4.32
C ASN A 44 -14.79 -7.74 3.68
N SER A 45 -15.08 -8.36 2.56
CA SER A 45 -16.39 -8.30 1.89
C SER A 45 -16.92 -9.69 1.60
N PRO A 46 -18.24 -9.87 1.55
CA PRO A 46 -18.84 -11.17 1.22
C PRO A 46 -18.33 -11.73 -0.10
N GLU A 47 -18.13 -10.87 -1.10
CA GLU A 47 -17.66 -11.25 -2.43
C GLU A 47 -16.20 -11.73 -2.40
N SER A 48 -15.33 -11.03 -1.65
CA SER A 48 -13.92 -11.38 -1.52
C SER A 48 -13.74 -12.66 -0.71
N ILE A 49 -14.43 -12.82 0.40
CA ILE A 49 -14.40 -14.04 1.22
C ILE A 49 -14.90 -15.24 0.44
N LYS A 50 -16.03 -15.10 -0.26
CA LYS A 50 -16.56 -16.17 -1.11
C LYS A 50 -15.58 -16.57 -2.22
N ALA A 51 -14.94 -15.58 -2.88
CA ALA A 51 -13.96 -15.85 -3.92
C ALA A 51 -12.73 -16.59 -3.35
N LEU A 52 -12.29 -16.24 -2.14
CA LEU A 52 -11.22 -16.95 -1.46
C LEU A 52 -11.61 -18.40 -1.16
N GLU A 53 -12.82 -18.64 -0.61
CA GLU A 53 -13.31 -20.00 -0.33
C GLU A 53 -13.38 -20.86 -1.60
N GLU A 54 -13.90 -20.30 -2.70
CA GLU A 54 -13.97 -20.99 -3.98
C GLU A 54 -12.57 -21.34 -4.50
N ALA A 55 -11.60 -20.43 -4.39
CA ALA A 55 -10.23 -20.67 -4.81
C ALA A 55 -9.52 -21.74 -3.97
N LEU A 56 -9.66 -21.69 -2.65
CA LEU A 56 -9.09 -22.70 -1.75
C LEU A 56 -9.66 -24.09 -2.00
N ALA A 57 -10.95 -24.19 -2.32
CA ALA A 57 -11.60 -25.46 -2.64
C ALA A 57 -11.03 -26.13 -3.91
N GLU A 58 -10.51 -25.36 -4.88
CA GLU A 58 -9.87 -25.91 -6.08
C GLU A 58 -8.59 -26.72 -5.75
N VAL A 59 -7.92 -26.37 -4.63
CA VAL A 59 -6.75 -27.11 -4.12
C VAL A 59 -7.11 -27.99 -2.91
N SER A 60 -8.41 -28.26 -2.71
CA SER A 60 -8.95 -29.16 -1.68
C SER A 60 -8.66 -28.74 -0.24
N ILE A 61 -8.55 -27.44 0.03
CA ILE A 61 -8.41 -26.87 1.38
C ILE A 61 -9.53 -25.86 1.66
N LYS A 62 -9.65 -25.48 2.91
CA LYS A 62 -10.62 -24.48 3.41
C LYS A 62 -9.88 -23.38 4.17
N ILE A 63 -10.58 -22.29 4.49
CA ILE A 63 -10.03 -21.23 5.33
C ILE A 63 -9.54 -21.80 6.67
N GLU A 64 -10.26 -22.77 7.21
CA GLU A 64 -9.96 -23.43 8.49
C GLU A 64 -8.61 -24.22 8.49
N ASP A 65 -8.09 -24.54 7.30
CA ASP A 65 -6.83 -25.29 7.11
C ASP A 65 -5.61 -24.36 7.00
N LEU A 66 -5.82 -23.04 7.04
CA LEU A 66 -4.71 -22.06 7.00
C LEU A 66 -3.99 -22.01 8.34
N ASP A 67 -2.67 -22.15 8.32
CA ASP A 67 -1.81 -22.13 9.50
C ASP A 67 -1.19 -20.75 9.77
N ALA A 68 -0.97 -19.96 8.72
CA ALA A 68 -0.38 -18.64 8.84
C ALA A 68 -0.97 -17.63 7.84
N ILE A 69 -0.99 -16.37 8.28
CA ILE A 69 -1.21 -15.18 7.45
C ILE A 69 0.04 -14.32 7.55
N VAL A 70 0.59 -13.91 6.41
CA VAL A 70 1.70 -12.96 6.34
C VAL A 70 1.22 -11.73 5.57
N ALA A 71 1.11 -10.59 6.23
CA ALA A 71 0.65 -9.36 5.59
C ALA A 71 1.82 -8.54 5.06
N THR A 72 1.74 -8.12 3.79
CA THR A 72 2.71 -7.19 3.21
C THR A 72 2.57 -5.80 3.83
N HIS A 73 1.34 -5.33 4.03
CA HIS A 73 1.02 -4.06 4.67
C HIS A 73 -0.45 -3.97 5.11
N HIS A 74 -0.84 -2.83 5.72
CA HIS A 74 -2.13 -2.68 6.40
C HIS A 74 -3.32 -2.30 5.53
N HIS A 75 -3.16 -1.98 4.25
CA HIS A 75 -4.29 -1.52 3.45
C HIS A 75 -5.41 -2.56 3.42
N ILE A 76 -6.63 -2.07 3.24
CA ILE A 76 -7.87 -2.86 3.43
C ILE A 76 -8.01 -4.02 2.46
N ASP A 77 -7.44 -3.90 1.28
CA ASP A 77 -7.41 -4.94 0.26
C ASP A 77 -6.32 -5.98 0.50
N HIS A 78 -5.36 -5.69 1.38
CA HIS A 78 -4.30 -6.64 1.78
C HIS A 78 -4.56 -7.28 3.14
N PHE A 79 -4.98 -6.51 4.12
CA PHE A 79 -5.15 -6.96 5.50
C PHE A 79 -6.60 -6.99 5.98
N GLY A 80 -7.54 -6.53 5.14
CA GLY A 80 -8.94 -6.35 5.54
C GLY A 80 -9.63 -7.61 6.04
N ALA A 81 -9.42 -8.75 5.39
CA ALA A 81 -10.07 -10.00 5.77
C ALA A 81 -9.30 -10.82 6.84
N SER A 82 -8.13 -10.36 7.30
CA SER A 82 -7.26 -11.10 8.22
C SER A 82 -7.97 -11.54 9.51
N GLY A 83 -8.78 -10.66 10.10
CA GLY A 83 -9.53 -10.97 11.31
C GLY A 83 -10.61 -12.02 11.11
N GLU A 84 -11.32 -11.99 9.99
CA GLU A 84 -12.34 -13.01 9.66
C GLU A 84 -11.69 -14.37 9.37
N ILE A 85 -10.61 -14.38 8.61
CA ILE A 85 -9.86 -15.61 8.31
C ILE A 85 -9.30 -16.20 9.60
N ARG A 86 -8.65 -15.40 10.44
CA ARG A 86 -8.08 -15.85 11.73
C ARG A 86 -9.14 -16.40 12.67
N ARG A 87 -10.32 -15.78 12.73
CA ARG A 87 -11.44 -16.26 13.57
C ARG A 87 -11.85 -17.68 13.18
N ARG A 88 -11.72 -18.06 11.92
CA ARG A 88 -12.10 -19.36 11.37
C ARG A 88 -10.96 -20.38 11.42
N SER A 89 -9.74 -19.98 11.04
CA SER A 89 -8.59 -20.89 10.89
C SER A 89 -7.70 -20.99 12.13
N HIS A 90 -7.73 -20.03 13.03
CA HIS A 90 -6.72 -19.87 14.09
C HIS A 90 -5.29 -19.63 13.54
N ALA A 91 -5.15 -19.22 12.28
CA ALA A 91 -3.87 -18.94 11.64
C ALA A 91 -3.04 -17.92 12.42
N VAL A 92 -1.75 -18.17 12.55
CA VAL A 92 -0.79 -17.23 13.17
C VAL A 92 -0.60 -16.03 12.23
N THR A 93 -0.95 -14.84 12.68
CA THR A 93 -0.85 -13.62 11.88
C THR A 93 0.47 -12.91 12.10
N HIS A 94 1.20 -12.70 11.01
CA HIS A 94 2.48 -11.98 10.95
C HIS A 94 2.30 -10.66 10.21
N ILE A 95 2.72 -9.55 10.80
CA ILE A 95 2.68 -8.21 10.20
C ILE A 95 3.76 -7.32 10.81
N HIS A 96 4.29 -6.37 10.05
CA HIS A 96 5.22 -5.39 10.58
C HIS A 96 4.54 -4.51 11.66
N ARG A 97 5.28 -4.17 12.74
CA ARG A 97 4.74 -3.38 13.86
C ARG A 97 4.08 -2.08 13.41
N LEU A 98 4.74 -1.32 12.53
CA LEU A 98 4.22 -0.04 12.03
C LEU A 98 2.91 -0.21 11.25
N GLU A 99 2.73 -1.34 10.57
CA GLU A 99 1.51 -1.65 9.83
C GLU A 99 0.36 -2.02 10.79
N ALA A 100 0.63 -2.81 11.83
CA ALA A 100 -0.37 -3.14 12.84
C ALA A 100 -0.87 -1.88 13.59
N GLU A 101 0.05 -0.99 13.97
CA GLU A 101 -0.29 0.28 14.60
C GLU A 101 -1.12 1.17 13.67
N ARG A 102 -0.79 1.18 12.37
CA ARG A 102 -1.51 1.96 11.38
C ARG A 102 -2.89 1.39 11.09
N ALA A 103 -3.04 0.08 10.97
CA ALA A 103 -4.34 -0.58 10.87
C ALA A 103 -5.25 -0.21 12.05
N GLY A 104 -4.72 -0.25 13.27
CA GLY A 104 -5.45 0.16 14.48
C GLY A 104 -5.92 1.61 14.41
N ARG A 105 -5.04 2.53 14.00
CA ARG A 105 -5.39 3.96 13.80
C ARG A 105 -6.46 4.14 12.71
N MET A 106 -6.35 3.43 11.59
CA MET A 106 -7.33 3.54 10.49
C MET A 106 -8.73 3.13 10.92
N ILE A 107 -8.87 2.17 11.84
CA ILE A 107 -10.15 1.77 12.39
C ILE A 107 -10.72 2.85 13.31
N GLU A 108 -9.91 3.41 14.20
CA GLU A 108 -10.31 4.56 15.01
C GLU A 108 -10.66 5.76 14.13
N PHE A 109 -9.87 5.99 13.11
CA PHE A 109 -10.13 7.01 12.09
C PHE A 109 -11.41 6.73 11.29
N GLY A 110 -11.77 5.48 11.06
CA GLY A 110 -13.03 5.12 10.42
C GLY A 110 -14.27 5.59 11.19
N LYS A 111 -14.17 5.89 12.49
CA LYS A 111 -15.28 6.37 13.32
C LYS A 111 -15.60 7.85 13.11
N MET A 112 -14.65 8.65 12.61
CA MET A 112 -14.83 10.08 12.34
C MET A 112 -14.47 10.39 10.89
N ALA A 113 -15.22 11.29 10.25
CA ALA A 113 -14.85 11.74 8.92
C ALA A 113 -13.55 12.58 8.95
N PRO A 114 -12.70 12.54 7.91
CA PRO A 114 -11.43 13.29 7.89
C PRO A 114 -11.57 14.79 8.19
N HIS A 115 -12.66 15.42 7.71
CA HIS A 115 -12.93 16.84 7.92
C HIS A 115 -13.38 17.18 9.35
N ASP A 116 -13.79 16.19 10.17
CA ASP A 116 -14.19 16.43 11.55
C ASP A 116 -13.00 16.40 12.53
N ARG A 117 -11.81 16.04 12.04
CA ARG A 117 -10.59 15.94 12.86
C ARG A 117 -9.79 17.23 12.77
N PRO A 118 -9.52 17.91 13.89
CA PRO A 118 -8.77 19.17 13.90
C PRO A 118 -7.40 19.08 13.22
N GLU A 119 -6.65 18.00 13.48
CA GLU A 119 -5.34 17.77 12.89
C GLU A 119 -5.38 17.57 11.37
N SER A 120 -6.39 16.86 10.86
CA SER A 120 -6.59 16.70 9.42
C SER A 120 -6.97 18.03 8.76
N ARG A 121 -7.86 18.80 9.39
CA ARG A 121 -8.24 20.14 8.89
C ARG A 121 -7.04 21.08 8.83
N ALA A 122 -6.24 21.13 9.89
CA ALA A 122 -5.03 21.93 9.93
C ALA A 122 -4.01 21.51 8.84
N PHE A 123 -3.85 20.20 8.64
CA PHE A 123 -2.99 19.68 7.59
C PHE A 123 -3.49 20.08 6.18
N PHE A 124 -4.78 19.90 5.90
CA PHE A 124 -5.37 20.29 4.61
C PHE A 124 -5.24 21.79 4.35
N ALA A 125 -5.58 22.62 5.33
CA ALA A 125 -5.46 24.07 5.23
C ALA A 125 -4.02 24.51 4.96
N ARG A 126 -3.06 23.92 5.68
CA ARG A 126 -1.62 24.19 5.50
C ARG A 126 -1.14 23.90 4.08
N HIS A 127 -1.64 22.87 3.44
CA HIS A 127 -1.22 22.50 2.08
C HIS A 127 -2.13 23.04 0.98
N GLY A 128 -3.03 24.00 1.32
CA GLY A 128 -3.90 24.72 0.39
C GLY A 128 -5.11 23.92 -0.08
N PHE A 129 -5.37 22.72 0.50
CA PHE A 129 -6.51 21.89 0.11
C PHE A 129 -7.81 22.49 0.67
N PRO A 130 -8.80 22.82 -0.20
CA PRO A 130 -10.02 23.54 0.19
C PRO A 130 -11.05 22.56 0.80
N ILE A 131 -10.75 21.96 1.94
CA ILE A 131 -11.57 20.90 2.55
C ILE A 131 -13.02 21.33 2.81
N GLU A 132 -13.25 22.63 3.08
CA GLU A 132 -14.57 23.18 3.36
C GLU A 132 -15.51 23.20 2.13
N GLN A 133 -14.93 23.14 0.92
CA GLN A 133 -15.70 23.13 -0.32
C GLN A 133 -16.24 21.75 -0.68
N PHE A 134 -15.74 20.70 0.01
CA PHE A 134 -16.14 19.35 -0.27
C PHE A 134 -17.18 18.86 0.74
N SER A 135 -18.31 18.37 0.22
CA SER A 135 -19.39 17.82 1.05
C SER A 135 -18.88 16.63 1.87
N PRO A 136 -19.22 16.54 3.17
CA PRO A 136 -18.91 15.39 4.00
C PRO A 136 -19.33 14.04 3.40
N THR A 137 -20.47 14.02 2.69
CA THR A 137 -21.00 12.81 2.05
C THR A 137 -20.19 12.35 0.84
N GLY A 138 -19.46 13.27 0.16
CA GLY A 138 -18.59 12.93 -0.96
C GLY A 138 -17.20 12.41 -0.55
N MET A 139 -16.81 12.59 0.71
CA MET A 139 -15.48 12.20 1.20
C MET A 139 -15.37 10.70 1.56
N ARG A 140 -16.50 10.01 1.69
CA ARG A 140 -16.52 8.56 1.91
C ARG A 140 -17.20 7.89 0.73
N PRO A 141 -16.46 7.15 -0.10
CA PRO A 141 -17.09 6.22 -1.02
C PRO A 141 -18.03 5.27 -0.26
N ALA A 142 -19.15 4.90 -0.86
CA ALA A 142 -20.16 4.05 -0.22
C ALA A 142 -19.59 2.70 0.30
N TRP A 143 -18.49 2.24 -0.30
CA TRP A 143 -17.75 1.05 0.10
C TRP A 143 -16.84 1.26 1.33
N MET A 144 -16.59 2.51 1.79
CA MET A 144 -15.81 2.84 2.98
C MET A 144 -16.63 2.74 4.28
N GLY A 145 -17.42 1.69 4.46
CA GLY A 145 -18.11 1.41 5.72
C GLY A 145 -17.16 0.89 6.81
N THR A 146 -17.61 0.93 8.07
CA THR A 146 -16.85 0.45 9.25
C THR A 146 -16.53 -1.05 9.24
N SER A 147 -17.12 -1.82 8.32
CA SER A 147 -16.92 -3.27 8.19
C SER A 147 -15.78 -3.68 7.25
N MET A 148 -15.06 -2.73 6.69
CA MET A 148 -14.01 -3.03 5.68
C MET A 148 -12.75 -3.67 6.25
N TYR A 149 -12.43 -3.33 7.49
CA TYR A 149 -11.57 -4.17 8.30
C TYR A 149 -12.49 -5.11 9.06
N GLY A 150 -12.28 -6.41 8.93
CA GLY A 150 -12.86 -7.38 9.85
C GLY A 150 -12.52 -7.01 11.30
N PRO A 151 -12.97 -7.77 12.28
CA PRO A 151 -12.54 -7.55 13.66
C PRO A 151 -11.01 -7.58 13.67
N VAL A 152 -10.39 -6.40 13.85
CA VAL A 152 -8.93 -6.31 13.89
C VAL A 152 -8.47 -6.98 15.17
N THR A 153 -7.91 -8.13 14.98
CA THR A 153 -7.23 -8.85 16.03
C THR A 153 -5.81 -8.33 16.12
N GLN A 154 -5.28 -8.17 17.33
CA GLN A 154 -3.85 -7.96 17.51
C GLN A 154 -3.10 -9.07 16.77
N PRO A 155 -2.05 -8.76 16.02
CA PRO A 155 -1.26 -9.79 15.36
C PRO A 155 -0.61 -10.70 16.40
N ASP A 156 -0.36 -11.95 16.02
CA ASP A 156 0.30 -12.90 16.92
C ASP A 156 1.81 -12.65 16.96
N LYS A 157 2.36 -12.20 15.83
CA LYS A 157 3.79 -11.92 15.69
C LYS A 157 4.04 -10.65 14.90
N TYR A 158 4.94 -9.84 15.43
CA TYR A 158 5.54 -8.77 14.63
C TYR A 158 6.71 -9.33 13.84
N ILE A 159 6.87 -8.82 12.63
CA ILE A 159 8.00 -9.14 11.73
C ILE A 159 8.78 -7.86 11.45
N ASP A 160 10.08 -8.03 11.22
CA ASP A 160 11.02 -6.96 10.94
C ASP A 160 11.94 -7.35 9.78
N ASP A 161 12.77 -6.42 9.33
CA ASP A 161 13.70 -6.63 8.21
C ASP A 161 14.62 -7.82 8.45
N HIS A 162 14.74 -8.69 7.44
CA HIS A 162 15.52 -9.94 7.47
C HIS A 162 15.02 -11.03 8.41
N ASP A 163 13.85 -10.87 9.04
CA ASP A 163 13.24 -12.01 9.72
C ASP A 163 12.93 -13.13 8.74
N VAL A 164 13.05 -14.36 9.21
CA VAL A 164 12.72 -15.56 8.45
C VAL A 164 11.57 -16.29 9.12
N ILE A 165 10.42 -16.29 8.48
CA ILE A 165 9.24 -17.03 8.92
C ILE A 165 9.37 -18.46 8.38
N LYS A 166 9.51 -19.41 9.28
CA LYS A 166 9.59 -20.83 8.93
C LYS A 166 8.25 -21.50 9.13
N ILE A 167 7.70 -22.05 8.04
CA ILE A 167 6.43 -22.77 8.03
C ILE A 167 6.62 -24.04 7.21
N GLY A 168 6.42 -25.20 7.83
CA GLY A 168 6.77 -26.46 7.21
C GLY A 168 8.24 -26.48 6.80
N ASP A 169 8.51 -26.76 5.55
CA ASP A 169 9.86 -26.77 4.97
C ASP A 169 10.23 -25.49 4.21
N ARG A 170 9.34 -24.51 4.17
CA ARG A 170 9.58 -23.23 3.49
C ARG A 170 10.08 -22.14 4.44
N GLU A 171 10.90 -21.28 3.88
CA GLU A 171 11.45 -20.11 4.54
C GLU A 171 11.03 -18.85 3.77
N LEU A 172 10.26 -17.99 4.45
CA LEU A 172 9.79 -16.71 3.93
C LEU A 172 10.63 -15.61 4.57
N GLU A 173 11.58 -15.04 3.82
CA GLU A 173 12.41 -13.93 4.27
C GLU A 173 11.63 -12.61 4.11
N VAL A 174 11.55 -11.85 5.17
CA VAL A 174 10.92 -10.53 5.22
C VAL A 174 11.92 -9.48 4.79
N ILE A 175 11.57 -8.69 3.79
CA ILE A 175 12.37 -7.55 3.32
C ILE A 175 11.57 -6.28 3.56
N TRP A 176 11.95 -5.50 4.55
CA TRP A 176 11.30 -4.23 4.82
C TRP A 176 11.55 -3.23 3.70
N THR A 177 10.47 -2.72 3.10
CA THR A 177 10.46 -1.84 1.93
C THR A 177 9.53 -0.64 2.16
N PRO A 178 9.90 0.27 3.08
CA PRO A 178 9.06 1.43 3.39
C PRO A 178 8.89 2.36 2.20
N GLY A 179 7.81 3.14 2.21
CA GLY A 179 7.49 4.15 1.20
C GLY A 179 6.01 4.20 0.88
N HIS A 180 5.45 3.17 0.24
CA HIS A 180 4.01 3.03 0.02
C HIS A 180 3.23 3.03 1.35
N SER A 181 3.73 2.31 2.32
CA SER A 181 3.39 2.41 3.73
C SER A 181 4.66 2.29 4.59
N PRO A 182 4.64 2.73 5.86
CA PRO A 182 5.86 2.82 6.67
C PRO A 182 6.47 1.46 7.05
N GLY A 183 5.66 0.43 7.13
CA GLY A 183 6.10 -0.94 7.47
C GLY A 183 5.87 -1.92 6.33
N HIS A 184 5.72 -1.46 5.08
CA HIS A 184 5.55 -2.36 3.94
C HIS A 184 6.69 -3.38 3.86
N ASN A 185 6.33 -4.63 3.55
CA ASN A 185 7.28 -5.71 3.38
C ASN A 185 7.10 -6.43 2.05
N VAL A 186 8.20 -6.85 1.49
CA VAL A 186 8.27 -7.83 0.42
C VAL A 186 8.61 -9.18 1.05
N ILE A 187 8.02 -10.25 0.58
CA ILE A 187 8.29 -11.61 1.06
C ILE A 187 9.11 -12.35 0.00
N TYR A 188 10.31 -12.77 0.37
CA TYR A 188 11.24 -13.40 -0.54
C TYR A 188 11.46 -14.88 -0.19
N LEU A 189 11.14 -15.76 -1.13
CA LEU A 189 11.41 -17.19 -1.08
C LEU A 189 12.74 -17.42 -1.81
N ARG A 190 13.84 -17.45 -1.05
CA ARG A 190 15.20 -17.43 -1.59
C ARG A 190 15.55 -18.67 -2.42
N LYS A 191 15.09 -19.85 -2.00
CA LYS A 191 15.35 -21.12 -2.70
C LYS A 191 14.64 -21.14 -4.06
N GLU A 192 13.43 -20.63 -4.09
CA GLU A 192 12.57 -20.58 -5.26
C GLU A 192 12.90 -19.37 -6.17
N LYS A 193 13.65 -18.38 -5.67
CA LYS A 193 13.90 -17.08 -6.30
C LYS A 193 12.62 -16.33 -6.64
N VAL A 194 11.60 -16.50 -5.83
CA VAL A 194 10.27 -15.88 -5.96
C VAL A 194 10.15 -14.73 -4.97
N MET A 195 9.63 -13.60 -5.43
CA MET A 195 9.42 -12.42 -4.60
C MET A 195 7.97 -11.96 -4.67
N ILE A 196 7.24 -12.02 -3.54
CA ILE A 196 5.89 -11.47 -3.40
C ILE A 196 6.03 -10.03 -2.95
N VAL A 197 5.62 -9.09 -3.79
CA VAL A 197 6.04 -7.70 -3.65
C VAL A 197 4.94 -6.76 -3.13
N GLY A 198 3.77 -7.28 -2.80
CA GLY A 198 2.65 -6.42 -2.38
C GLY A 198 2.45 -5.25 -3.35
N ASP A 199 2.35 -4.05 -2.80
CA ASP A 199 2.24 -2.80 -3.57
C ASP A 199 3.56 -2.06 -3.75
N HIS A 200 4.70 -2.73 -3.50
CA HIS A 200 6.01 -2.09 -3.68
C HIS A 200 6.45 -2.01 -5.16
N LEU A 201 6.21 -3.08 -5.93
CA LEU A 201 6.77 -3.23 -7.27
C LEU A 201 5.71 -3.75 -8.27
N LEU A 202 4.75 -2.89 -8.62
CA LEU A 202 3.62 -3.22 -9.49
C LEU A 202 4.01 -3.15 -10.97
N PRO A 203 3.55 -4.10 -11.83
CA PRO A 203 4.06 -4.23 -13.21
C PRO A 203 3.65 -3.10 -14.15
N LYS A 204 2.49 -2.48 -13.95
CA LYS A 204 1.91 -1.49 -14.89
C LYS A 204 1.62 -0.14 -14.25
N ILE A 205 1.03 -0.14 -13.06
CA ILE A 205 0.68 1.08 -12.34
C ILE A 205 1.81 1.49 -11.41
N THR A 206 1.86 2.76 -11.04
CA THR A 206 2.77 3.28 -10.02
C THR A 206 2.08 3.14 -8.66
N PRO A 207 2.72 2.53 -7.66
CA PRO A 207 2.22 2.54 -6.30
C PRO A 207 2.04 3.97 -5.80
N HIS A 208 0.94 4.22 -5.09
CA HIS A 208 0.74 5.52 -4.47
C HIS A 208 1.72 5.71 -3.30
N VAL A 209 2.46 6.81 -3.30
CA VAL A 209 3.36 7.21 -2.20
C VAL A 209 3.01 8.63 -1.80
N GLY A 210 2.45 8.80 -0.61
CA GLY A 210 1.93 10.11 -0.16
C GLY A 210 2.26 10.42 1.28
N ILE A 211 2.27 11.73 1.62
CA ILE A 211 2.34 12.19 3.00
C ILE A 211 0.94 12.50 3.49
N TYR A 212 0.51 11.76 4.49
CA TYR A 212 -0.78 11.88 5.15
C TYR A 212 -0.68 12.72 6.43
N PRO A 213 -1.80 13.19 7.01
CA PRO A 213 -1.78 13.99 8.24
C PRO A 213 -1.02 13.38 9.41
N ASP A 214 -1.07 12.05 9.54
CA ASP A 214 -0.37 11.29 10.59
C ASP A 214 1.10 10.96 10.28
N ALA A 215 1.59 11.40 9.12
CA ALA A 215 2.96 11.17 8.63
C ALA A 215 3.70 12.47 8.27
N ALA A 216 3.24 13.61 8.79
CA ALA A 216 3.88 14.90 8.56
C ALA A 216 5.36 14.87 9.01
N GLY A 217 6.26 15.42 8.17
CA GLY A 217 7.70 15.46 8.44
C GLY A 217 8.47 14.18 8.09
N THR A 218 7.83 13.16 7.53
CA THR A 218 8.50 11.96 6.99
C THR A 218 8.90 12.16 5.53
N ASN A 219 9.71 11.24 4.98
CA ASN A 219 10.14 11.24 3.58
C ASN A 219 9.78 9.91 2.90
N PRO A 220 8.49 9.58 2.75
CA PRO A 220 8.08 8.27 2.23
C PRO A 220 8.54 8.03 0.79
N LEU A 221 8.67 9.07 -0.04
CA LEU A 221 9.15 8.90 -1.41
C LEU A 221 10.65 8.61 -1.46
N GLY A 222 11.44 9.23 -0.59
CA GLY A 222 12.87 8.90 -0.42
C GLY A 222 13.04 7.45 0.06
N ASP A 223 12.23 7.04 1.03
CA ASP A 223 12.21 5.66 1.53
C ASP A 223 11.81 4.67 0.42
N PHE A 224 10.79 5.01 -0.39
CA PHE A 224 10.36 4.19 -1.52
C PHE A 224 11.47 4.01 -2.56
N ILE A 225 12.17 5.08 -2.93
CA ILE A 225 13.30 5.03 -3.88
C ILE A 225 14.43 4.16 -3.30
N ALA A 226 14.77 4.34 -2.03
CA ALA A 226 15.78 3.52 -1.37
C ALA A 226 15.38 2.04 -1.33
N SER A 227 14.10 1.75 -1.11
CA SER A 227 13.54 0.40 -1.12
C SER A 227 13.58 -0.22 -2.52
N GLN A 228 13.31 0.55 -3.59
CA GLN A 228 13.48 0.08 -4.98
C GLN A 228 14.94 -0.32 -5.27
N LEU A 229 15.91 0.47 -4.81
CA LEU A 229 17.34 0.14 -4.94
C LEU A 229 17.74 -1.07 -4.09
N LYS A 230 17.08 -1.28 -2.95
CA LYS A 230 17.30 -2.43 -2.07
C LYS A 230 16.86 -3.74 -2.74
N VAL A 231 15.65 -3.80 -3.28
CA VAL A 231 15.11 -5.03 -3.89
C VAL A 231 15.88 -5.45 -5.15
N GLN A 232 16.50 -4.52 -5.88
CA GLN A 232 17.32 -4.83 -7.04
C GLN A 232 18.54 -5.73 -6.73
N LYS A 233 18.97 -5.78 -5.46
CA LYS A 233 20.14 -6.58 -5.03
C LYS A 233 19.84 -8.07 -4.89
N PHE A 234 18.58 -8.46 -4.90
CA PHE A 234 18.17 -9.85 -4.77
C PHE A 234 18.23 -10.61 -6.09
N ASP A 235 18.43 -11.92 -6.01
CA ASP A 235 18.37 -12.83 -7.17
C ASP A 235 16.94 -13.35 -7.32
N VAL A 236 16.15 -12.69 -8.17
CA VAL A 236 14.72 -12.96 -8.37
C VAL A 236 14.46 -13.39 -9.80
N GLU A 237 13.80 -14.52 -9.96
CA GLU A 237 13.37 -15.06 -11.25
C GLU A 237 11.89 -14.78 -11.51
N LEU A 238 11.05 -14.74 -10.46
CA LEU A 238 9.61 -14.50 -10.59
C LEU A 238 9.14 -13.47 -9.56
N VAL A 239 8.40 -12.47 -10.03
CA VAL A 239 7.80 -11.41 -9.21
C VAL A 239 6.29 -11.57 -9.16
N LEU A 240 5.75 -11.56 -7.97
CA LEU A 240 4.35 -11.79 -7.64
C LEU A 240 3.75 -10.50 -7.05
N PRO A 241 3.09 -9.66 -7.88
CA PRO A 241 2.56 -8.37 -7.43
C PRO A 241 1.11 -8.49 -6.92
N ALA A 242 0.72 -7.61 -6.01
CA ALA A 242 -0.67 -7.58 -5.55
C ALA A 242 -1.67 -7.10 -6.63
N HIS A 243 -1.21 -6.32 -7.59
CA HIS A 243 -2.04 -5.85 -8.70
C HIS A 243 -1.34 -6.04 -10.04
N GLY A 244 -2.05 -6.61 -11.01
CA GLY A 244 -1.54 -6.93 -12.34
C GLY A 244 -1.02 -8.36 -12.43
N GLY A 245 -0.41 -8.73 -13.53
CA GLY A 245 0.08 -10.09 -13.74
C GLY A 245 1.50 -10.28 -13.21
N VAL A 246 1.87 -11.54 -12.95
CA VAL A 246 3.24 -11.93 -12.58
C VAL A 246 4.24 -11.59 -13.70
N TYR A 247 5.50 -11.35 -13.33
CA TYR A 247 6.55 -10.94 -14.28
C TYR A 247 7.95 -11.31 -13.76
N HIS A 248 9.00 -11.05 -14.57
CA HIS A 248 10.35 -11.56 -14.29
C HIS A 248 11.38 -10.48 -14.02
N ASP A 249 11.37 -9.35 -14.69
CA ASP A 249 12.45 -8.35 -14.58
C ASP A 249 12.16 -7.27 -13.54
N HIS A 250 12.38 -7.62 -12.27
CA HIS A 250 12.20 -6.71 -11.13
C HIS A 250 13.15 -5.51 -11.17
N ARG A 251 14.40 -5.69 -11.67
CA ARG A 251 15.40 -4.60 -11.73
C ARG A 251 15.00 -3.52 -12.72
N HIS A 252 14.56 -3.96 -13.91
CA HIS A 252 14.06 -3.03 -14.92
C HIS A 252 12.85 -2.26 -14.40
N ARG A 253 11.89 -2.97 -13.77
CA ARG A 253 10.70 -2.32 -13.24
C ARG A 253 11.01 -1.35 -12.11
N ALA A 254 11.92 -1.68 -11.19
CA ALA A 254 12.36 -0.78 -10.13
C ALA A 254 12.97 0.51 -10.69
N ASN A 255 13.81 0.41 -11.73
CA ASN A 255 14.37 1.59 -12.41
C ASN A 255 13.27 2.45 -13.04
N GLN A 256 12.29 1.85 -13.74
CA GLN A 256 11.16 2.60 -14.30
C GLN A 256 10.38 3.38 -13.25
N LEU A 257 10.17 2.80 -12.06
CA LEU A 257 9.47 3.49 -10.97
C LEU A 257 10.29 4.65 -10.42
N ILE A 258 11.61 4.48 -10.24
CA ILE A 258 12.51 5.56 -9.81
C ILE A 258 12.50 6.70 -10.83
N GLU A 259 12.66 6.38 -12.13
CA GLU A 259 12.65 7.36 -13.22
C GLU A 259 11.31 8.10 -13.30
N HIS A 260 10.19 7.39 -13.14
CA HIS A 260 8.86 7.99 -13.10
C HIS A 260 8.74 9.05 -11.99
N HIS A 261 9.15 8.72 -10.77
CA HIS A 261 9.08 9.67 -9.66
C HIS A 261 10.03 10.86 -9.85
N ARG A 262 11.22 10.65 -10.41
CA ARG A 262 12.14 11.75 -10.73
C ARG A 262 11.59 12.67 -11.82
N TYR A 263 10.96 12.11 -12.84
CA TYR A 263 10.27 12.89 -13.86
C TYR A 263 9.13 13.72 -13.29
N ARG A 264 8.26 13.10 -12.47
CA ARG A 264 7.15 13.79 -11.80
C ARG A 264 7.62 14.91 -10.89
N GLU A 265 8.66 14.67 -10.14
CA GLU A 265 9.27 15.68 -9.28
C GLU A 265 9.78 16.88 -10.09
N ALA A 266 10.49 16.64 -11.18
CA ALA A 266 10.97 17.70 -12.06
C ALA A 266 9.82 18.54 -12.64
N GLU A 267 8.74 17.88 -13.11
CA GLU A 267 7.52 18.54 -13.60
C GLU A 267 6.90 19.45 -12.51
N MET A 268 6.77 18.95 -11.28
CA MET A 268 6.22 19.73 -10.16
C MET A 268 7.12 20.92 -9.79
N LEU A 269 8.44 20.74 -9.78
CA LEU A 269 9.40 21.81 -9.49
C LEU A 269 9.38 22.90 -10.55
N ASP A 270 9.22 22.56 -11.81
CA ASP A 270 9.14 23.54 -12.90
C ASP A 270 7.95 24.53 -12.71
N LEU A 271 6.83 24.07 -12.17
CA LEU A 271 5.69 24.92 -11.86
C LEU A 271 6.01 25.95 -10.76
N THR A 272 6.97 25.64 -9.88
CA THR A 272 7.32 26.49 -8.74
C THR A 272 8.46 27.48 -9.02
N ARG A 273 9.12 27.42 -10.20
CA ARG A 273 10.25 28.28 -10.56
C ARG A 273 9.89 29.77 -10.55
N ARG A 274 8.70 30.10 -11.01
CA ARG A 274 8.27 31.51 -11.14
C ARG A 274 7.69 32.08 -9.86
N SER A 275 6.99 31.26 -9.10
CA SER A 275 6.38 31.66 -7.83
C SER A 275 6.19 30.45 -6.91
N PRO A 276 6.32 30.62 -5.57
CA PRO A 276 6.02 29.56 -4.62
C PRO A 276 4.55 29.15 -4.70
N GLN A 277 4.28 27.84 -4.64
CA GLN A 277 2.94 27.25 -4.71
C GLN A 277 2.73 26.22 -3.59
N THR A 278 1.47 26.02 -3.18
CA THR A 278 1.07 24.95 -2.26
C THR A 278 1.06 23.60 -2.97
N ALA A 279 1.08 22.50 -2.20
CA ALA A 279 0.97 21.16 -2.78
C ALA A 279 -0.35 20.96 -3.55
N PHE A 280 -1.45 21.52 -3.09
CA PHE A 280 -2.74 21.47 -3.79
C PHE A 280 -2.74 22.25 -5.12
N GLU A 281 -2.17 23.47 -5.15
CA GLU A 281 -2.06 24.26 -6.39
C GLU A 281 -1.26 23.50 -7.46
N ILE A 282 -0.18 22.82 -7.09
CA ILE A 282 0.63 22.02 -7.99
C ILE A 282 -0.11 20.74 -8.40
N ALA A 283 -0.70 20.01 -7.45
CA ALA A 283 -1.48 18.80 -7.72
C ALA A 283 -2.59 19.03 -8.73
N SER A 284 -3.30 20.16 -8.60
CA SER A 284 -4.39 20.55 -9.51
C SER A 284 -3.90 20.77 -10.94
N GLN A 285 -2.67 21.28 -11.12
CA GLN A 285 -2.08 21.50 -12.44
C GLN A 285 -1.55 20.21 -13.08
N VAL A 286 -0.98 19.30 -12.28
CA VAL A 286 -0.36 18.05 -12.77
C VAL A 286 -1.40 16.95 -13.00
N PHE A 287 -2.35 16.80 -12.09
CA PHE A 287 -3.29 15.67 -12.08
C PHE A 287 -4.73 16.06 -12.45
N GLY A 288 -5.02 17.33 -12.63
CA GLY A 288 -6.37 17.89 -12.83
C GLY A 288 -7.03 18.25 -11.49
N GLY A 289 -7.91 19.27 -11.55
CA GLY A 289 -8.46 19.94 -10.37
C GLY A 289 -9.76 19.34 -9.83
N GLU A 290 -10.62 20.23 -9.33
CA GLU A 290 -11.86 19.96 -8.58
C GLU A 290 -12.93 19.15 -9.34
N GLU A 291 -12.78 18.98 -10.64
CA GLU A 291 -13.67 18.17 -11.49
C GLU A 291 -13.59 16.66 -11.20
N ARG A 292 -12.54 16.21 -10.49
CA ARG A 292 -12.33 14.81 -10.13
C ARG A 292 -12.99 14.48 -8.80
N PRO A 293 -13.32 13.21 -8.58
CA PRO A 293 -13.77 12.75 -7.26
C PRO A 293 -12.78 13.17 -6.19
N ILE A 294 -13.27 13.70 -5.07
CA ILE A 294 -12.45 14.26 -3.98
C ILE A 294 -11.33 13.32 -3.50
N PHE A 295 -11.60 12.02 -3.46
CA PHE A 295 -10.60 11.02 -3.08
C PHE A 295 -9.36 11.07 -3.99
N HIS A 296 -9.54 11.24 -5.30
CA HIS A 296 -8.43 11.37 -6.24
C HIS A 296 -7.68 12.69 -6.07
N VAL A 297 -8.40 13.78 -5.79
CA VAL A 297 -7.78 15.10 -5.55
C VAL A 297 -6.94 15.07 -4.26
N MET A 298 -7.44 14.42 -3.22
CA MET A 298 -6.70 14.22 -1.96
C MET A 298 -5.44 13.37 -2.20
N ALA A 299 -5.58 12.23 -2.86
CA ALA A 299 -4.45 11.35 -3.15
C ALA A 299 -3.38 12.07 -3.99
N ALA A 300 -3.79 12.81 -5.03
CA ALA A 300 -2.88 13.63 -5.84
C ALA A 300 -2.15 14.69 -5.00
N THR A 301 -2.83 15.33 -4.05
CA THR A 301 -2.21 16.33 -3.15
C THR A 301 -1.18 15.68 -2.23
N PHE A 302 -1.49 14.51 -1.66
CA PHE A 302 -0.57 13.76 -0.78
C PHE A 302 0.67 13.26 -1.54
N GLU A 303 0.47 12.78 -2.76
CA GLU A 303 1.57 12.36 -3.64
C GLU A 303 2.44 13.56 -4.06
N THR A 304 1.83 14.68 -4.44
CA THR A 304 2.56 15.92 -4.74
C THR A 304 3.39 16.38 -3.54
N LEU A 305 2.81 16.34 -2.34
CA LEU A 305 3.53 16.71 -1.12
C LEU A 305 4.75 15.80 -0.89
N ALA A 306 4.65 14.50 -1.15
CA ALA A 306 5.77 13.58 -1.01
C ALA A 306 6.93 13.93 -1.97
N HIS A 307 6.63 14.32 -3.21
CA HIS A 307 7.64 14.76 -4.18
C HIS A 307 8.31 16.09 -3.75
N LEU A 308 7.52 17.05 -3.30
CA LEU A 308 8.03 18.36 -2.88
C LEU A 308 8.89 18.26 -1.60
N GLU A 309 8.49 17.45 -0.65
CA GLU A 309 9.28 17.20 0.56
C GLU A 309 10.59 16.45 0.21
N LEU A 310 10.55 15.45 -0.68
CA LEU A 310 11.77 14.82 -1.17
C LEU A 310 12.72 15.85 -1.79
N ALA A 311 12.22 16.74 -2.64
CA ALA A 311 13.03 17.82 -3.23
C ALA A 311 13.62 18.76 -2.17
N CYS A 312 12.88 19.03 -1.09
CA CYS A 312 13.40 19.82 0.04
C CYS A 312 14.48 19.05 0.81
N PHE A 313 14.30 17.77 1.09
CA PHE A 313 15.32 16.92 1.74
C PHE A 313 16.62 16.86 0.93
N GLU A 314 16.52 16.86 -0.39
CA GLU A 314 17.67 16.81 -1.31
C GLU A 314 18.24 18.21 -1.66
N GLY A 315 17.69 19.28 -1.10
CA GLY A 315 18.16 20.65 -1.33
C GLY A 315 17.87 21.20 -2.73
N ARG A 316 16.87 20.67 -3.44
CA ARG A 316 16.42 21.11 -4.77
C ARG A 316 15.22 22.04 -4.73
N ALA A 317 14.55 22.10 -3.59
CA ALA A 317 13.47 23.04 -3.31
C ALA A 317 13.60 23.60 -1.89
N ARG A 318 12.91 24.69 -1.64
CA ARG A 318 12.71 25.23 -0.31
C ARG A 318 11.22 25.35 -0.01
N ARG A 319 10.86 25.18 1.24
CA ARG A 319 9.53 25.52 1.77
C ARG A 319 9.56 26.83 2.53
N SER A 320 8.48 27.58 2.44
CA SER A 320 8.24 28.83 3.17
C SER A 320 6.76 28.97 3.50
N GLU A 321 6.41 29.97 4.30
CA GLU A 321 5.01 30.19 4.67
C GLU A 321 4.41 31.37 3.86
N ARG A 322 3.19 31.18 3.38
CA ARG A 322 2.33 32.19 2.77
C ARG A 322 1.04 32.29 3.61
N GLY A 323 1.04 33.16 4.62
CA GLY A 323 0.02 33.16 5.67
C GLY A 323 0.11 31.86 6.49
N GLU A 324 -0.99 31.11 6.57
CA GLU A 324 -1.04 29.78 7.24
C GLU A 324 -0.66 28.61 6.32
N GLN A 325 -0.34 28.89 5.06
CA GLN A 325 -0.08 27.88 4.05
C GLN A 325 1.42 27.67 3.85
N THR A 326 1.84 26.41 3.77
CA THR A 326 3.19 26.04 3.34
C THR A 326 3.24 26.04 1.81
N VAL A 327 4.19 26.77 1.25
CA VAL A 327 4.47 26.86 -0.17
C VAL A 327 5.86 26.39 -0.50
N PHE A 328 6.04 25.83 -1.66
CA PHE A 328 7.29 25.26 -2.16
C PHE A 328 7.81 26.03 -3.35
N GLN A 329 9.14 26.17 -3.44
CA GLN A 329 9.81 26.82 -4.56
C GLN A 329 11.07 26.05 -4.92
N ALA A 330 11.26 25.78 -6.22
CA ALA A 330 12.51 25.23 -6.76
C ALA A 330 13.68 26.19 -6.51
N LEU A 331 14.86 25.64 -6.25
CA LEU A 331 16.12 26.36 -6.05
C LEU A 331 16.89 26.50 -7.37
#